data_e6a8cbf0caf5cdcd5936743264dc386c
#
_entry.id   e6a8cbf0caf5cdcd5936743264dc386c
#
_cell.length_a   1.000
_cell.length_b   1.000
_cell.length_c   1.000
_cell.angle_alpha   90.00
_cell.angle_beta   90.00
_cell.angle_gamma   90.00
#
_symmetry.space_group_name_H-M   'P 1'
#
loop_
_entity.id
_entity.type
_entity.pdbx_description
1 polymer ?
#
loop_
_entity_poly.entity_id
_entity_poly.type
_entity_poly.pdbx_seq_one_letter_code
_entity_poly.pdbx_strand_id
1 'polypeptide(L)'
;MLEVEHLDVNYRGAIALENICFRALPGQMMGVIGPNGAGKSTLVKAILGLIPSARGLVTFRERSLKKQLNSVAYIPQRTQIDWDYPITVWNVVMMARTRHTGWFRKPSRQSKEIVKSALARVGMLDFCSRQIGELSGGQQQRVFLARALAQQADLFFFDEPFVGIDRKTEAIMFDVFRELKQDGKILILVTHDLGATLKKCDSLLLLKRQIIANGSFKEVITADNLQRAYGDNILLFEREEMAC
;
A
#
# COMPACT_ATOMS: atom_id res chain seq x y z
N MET A 1 15.49 -5.94 1.92
CA MET A 1 14.76 -5.95 3.19
C MET A 1 14.39 -4.52 3.55
N LEU A 2 13.17 -4.28 4.00
CA LEU A 2 12.76 -3.07 4.72
C LEU A 2 12.89 -3.36 6.21
N GLU A 3 13.49 -2.46 6.96
CA GLU A 3 13.64 -2.56 8.41
C GLU A 3 13.22 -1.24 9.08
N VAL A 4 12.40 -1.37 10.09
CA VAL A 4 11.89 -0.27 10.91
C VAL A 4 12.30 -0.54 12.36
N GLU A 5 12.99 0.41 12.98
CA GLU A 5 13.51 0.31 14.35
C GLU A 5 13.09 1.52 15.17
N HIS A 6 12.47 1.25 16.31
CA HIS A 6 12.05 2.22 17.32
C HIS A 6 11.34 3.45 16.71
N LEU A 7 10.38 3.20 15.79
CA LEU A 7 9.66 4.28 15.15
C LEU A 7 8.56 4.79 16.08
N ASP A 8 8.70 6.05 16.48
CA ASP A 8 7.76 6.81 17.30
C ASP A 8 7.15 7.95 16.49
N VAL A 9 5.86 8.20 16.68
CA VAL A 9 5.16 9.36 16.10
C VAL A 9 4.28 10.02 17.16
N ASN A 10 4.50 11.32 17.34
CA ASN A 10 3.72 12.14 18.27
C ASN A 10 3.14 13.36 17.55
N TYR A 11 1.81 13.54 17.60
CA TYR A 11 1.11 14.71 17.09
C TYR A 11 0.70 15.62 18.23
N ARG A 12 1.40 16.75 18.45
CA ARG A 12 1.05 17.76 19.47
C ARG A 12 0.74 17.18 20.85
N GLY A 13 1.54 16.21 21.31
CA GLY A 13 1.36 15.55 22.60
C GLY A 13 0.53 14.25 22.56
N ALA A 14 -0.17 13.96 21.48
CA ALA A 14 -0.88 12.68 21.32
C ALA A 14 0.03 11.64 20.65
N ILE A 15 0.32 10.54 21.34
CA ILE A 15 1.13 9.42 20.81
C ILE A 15 0.27 8.70 19.77
N ALA A 16 0.72 8.71 18.52
CA ALA A 16 0.08 8.00 17.41
C ALA A 16 0.73 6.63 17.16
N LEU A 17 2.06 6.54 17.31
CA LEU A 17 2.82 5.31 17.23
C LEU A 17 3.91 5.33 18.31
N GLU A 18 4.18 4.16 18.89
CA GLU A 18 5.13 3.99 19.96
C GLU A 18 5.94 2.72 19.77
N ASN A 19 7.27 2.87 19.71
CA ASN A 19 8.27 1.81 19.63
C ASN A 19 7.97 0.74 18.56
N ILE A 20 7.69 1.16 17.34
CA ILE A 20 7.40 0.24 16.24
C ILE A 20 8.69 -0.35 15.68
N CYS A 21 8.82 -1.68 15.77
CA CYS A 21 9.96 -2.44 15.25
C CYS A 21 9.46 -3.63 14.42
N PHE A 22 9.80 -3.68 13.12
CA PHE A 22 9.51 -4.84 12.26
C PHE A 22 10.42 -4.89 11.05
N ARG A 23 10.40 -6.05 10.36
CA ARG A 23 11.11 -6.28 9.10
C ARG A 23 10.17 -6.86 8.06
N ALA A 24 10.34 -6.44 6.80
CA ALA A 24 9.69 -7.06 5.65
C ALA A 24 10.75 -7.51 4.64
N LEU A 25 10.63 -8.77 4.20
CA LEU A 25 11.63 -9.44 3.36
C LEU A 25 11.34 -9.28 1.87
N PRO A 26 12.36 -9.35 1.00
CA PRO A 26 12.18 -9.41 -0.45
C PRO A 26 11.26 -10.58 -0.85
N GLY A 27 10.36 -10.35 -1.82
CA GLY A 27 9.39 -11.33 -2.27
C GLY A 27 8.24 -11.57 -1.31
N GLN A 28 8.08 -10.72 -0.28
CA GLN A 28 7.05 -10.85 0.75
C GLN A 28 5.95 -9.81 0.59
N MET A 29 4.71 -10.22 0.84
CA MET A 29 3.57 -9.35 1.05
C MET A 29 3.19 -9.37 2.52
N MET A 30 3.37 -8.24 3.21
CA MET A 30 3.01 -8.05 4.61
C MET A 30 1.70 -7.27 4.71
N GLY A 31 0.73 -7.82 5.43
CA GLY A 31 -0.51 -7.14 5.78
C GLY A 31 -0.34 -6.34 7.08
N VAL A 32 -0.64 -5.04 7.06
CA VAL A 32 -0.72 -4.19 8.25
C VAL A 32 -2.18 -3.98 8.59
N ILE A 33 -2.62 -4.53 9.71
CA ILE A 33 -4.02 -4.56 10.14
C ILE A 33 -4.21 -3.89 11.49
N GLY A 34 -5.44 -3.55 11.81
CA GLY A 34 -5.81 -2.93 13.09
C GLY A 34 -7.06 -2.07 12.96
N PRO A 35 -7.69 -1.67 14.07
CA PRO A 35 -8.89 -0.85 14.08
C PRO A 35 -8.68 0.53 13.44
N ASN A 36 -9.79 1.23 13.18
CA ASN A 36 -9.71 2.62 12.77
C ASN A 36 -9.05 3.46 13.87
N GLY A 37 -8.15 4.35 13.48
CA GLY A 37 -7.33 5.12 14.43
C GLY A 37 -6.15 4.36 15.06
N ALA A 38 -5.87 3.12 14.67
CA ALA A 38 -4.73 2.34 15.17
C ALA A 38 -3.34 2.92 14.80
N GLY A 39 -3.29 3.83 13.83
CA GLY A 39 -2.03 4.42 13.36
C GLY A 39 -1.50 3.84 12.04
N LYS A 40 -2.28 3.00 11.33
CA LYS A 40 -1.84 2.33 10.08
C LYS A 40 -1.34 3.30 9.00
N SER A 41 -2.15 4.27 8.59
CA SER A 41 -1.75 5.27 7.59
C SER A 41 -0.67 6.22 8.14
N THR A 42 -0.64 6.45 9.46
CA THR A 42 0.45 7.17 10.13
C THR A 42 1.77 6.40 10.01
N LEU A 43 1.74 5.09 10.19
CA LEU A 43 2.91 4.22 10.02
C LEU A 43 3.50 4.35 8.62
N VAL A 44 2.66 4.21 7.58
CA VAL A 44 3.12 4.37 6.19
C VAL A 44 3.71 5.75 5.95
N LYS A 45 3.02 6.82 6.36
CA LYS A 45 3.48 8.20 6.19
C LYS A 45 4.79 8.47 6.96
N ALA A 46 4.96 7.90 8.15
CA ALA A 46 6.17 8.02 8.94
C ALA A 46 7.36 7.30 8.27
N ILE A 47 7.14 6.07 7.80
CA ILE A 47 8.14 5.29 7.04
C ILE A 47 8.59 6.07 5.81
N LEU A 48 7.66 6.69 5.07
CA LEU A 48 7.94 7.50 3.88
C LEU A 48 8.60 8.86 4.21
N GLY A 49 8.75 9.19 5.50
CA GLY A 49 9.33 10.46 5.93
C GLY A 49 8.43 11.67 5.71
N LEU A 50 7.12 11.47 5.55
CA LEU A 50 6.12 12.51 5.35
C LEU A 50 5.67 13.16 6.68
N ILE A 51 6.11 12.62 7.82
CA ILE A 51 5.81 13.14 9.16
C ILE A 51 7.11 13.64 9.79
N PRO A 52 7.30 14.96 9.93
CA PRO A 52 8.53 15.54 10.49
C PRO A 52 8.80 15.15 11.93
N SER A 53 7.74 14.90 12.74
CA SER A 53 7.84 14.53 14.15
C SER A 53 8.15 13.04 14.38
N ALA A 54 8.26 12.23 13.33
CA ALA A 54 8.62 10.83 13.45
C ALA A 54 10.10 10.67 13.85
N ARG A 55 10.33 9.81 14.85
CA ARG A 55 11.66 9.43 15.34
C ARG A 55 11.85 7.94 15.11
N GLY A 56 13.10 7.47 15.04
CA GLY A 56 13.44 6.09 14.77
C GLY A 56 14.23 5.94 13.47
N LEU A 57 14.61 4.71 13.16
CA LEU A 57 15.40 4.38 11.97
C LEU A 57 14.54 3.56 10.99
N VAL A 58 14.53 4.01 9.74
CA VAL A 58 13.90 3.26 8.64
C VAL A 58 14.94 3.06 7.55
N THR A 59 15.29 1.80 7.33
CA THR A 59 16.25 1.40 6.31
C THR A 59 15.62 0.50 5.25
N PHE A 60 16.09 0.66 4.04
CA PHE A 60 15.79 -0.21 2.93
C PHE A 60 17.09 -0.60 2.24
N ARG A 61 17.35 -1.91 2.08
CA ARG A 61 18.64 -2.40 1.56
C ARG A 61 19.83 -1.79 2.31
N GLU A 62 19.74 -1.79 3.65
CA GLU A 62 20.80 -1.32 4.56
C GLU A 62 21.13 0.18 4.45
N ARG A 63 20.29 0.96 3.77
CA ARG A 63 20.46 2.41 3.61
C ARG A 63 19.19 3.12 4.04
N SER A 64 19.33 4.35 4.52
CA SER A 64 18.17 5.16 4.88
C SER A 64 17.13 5.22 3.75
N LEU A 65 15.87 4.89 4.04
CA LEU A 65 14.78 4.90 3.06
C LEU A 65 14.54 6.29 2.47
N LYS A 66 14.71 7.35 3.28
CA LYS A 66 14.57 8.74 2.82
C LYS A 66 15.47 9.08 1.63
N LYS A 67 16.62 8.41 1.50
CA LYS A 67 17.55 8.59 0.37
C LYS A 67 17.20 7.71 -0.83
N GLN A 68 16.20 6.81 -0.70
CA GLN A 68 15.83 5.82 -1.70
C GLN A 68 14.35 5.89 -2.11
N LEU A 69 13.67 7.03 -1.92
CA LEU A 69 12.24 7.18 -2.24
C LEU A 69 11.92 6.95 -3.72
N ASN A 70 12.92 6.95 -4.59
CA ASN A 70 12.77 6.54 -6.01
C ASN A 70 12.43 5.06 -6.18
N SER A 71 12.85 4.23 -5.23
CA SER A 71 12.58 2.79 -5.21
C SER A 71 11.28 2.45 -4.48
N VAL A 72 10.48 3.46 -4.10
CA VAL A 72 9.24 3.28 -3.34
C VAL A 72 8.05 3.77 -4.15
N ALA A 73 7.04 2.93 -4.31
CA ALA A 73 5.72 3.30 -4.82
C ALA A 73 4.71 3.33 -3.69
N TYR A 74 3.91 4.39 -3.62
CA TYR A 74 2.83 4.53 -2.65
C TYR A 74 1.51 4.79 -3.38
N ILE A 75 0.53 3.95 -3.08
CA ILE A 75 -0.85 4.10 -3.52
C ILE A 75 -1.66 4.49 -2.29
N PRO A 76 -2.08 5.77 -2.18
CA PRO A 76 -2.87 6.24 -1.05
C PRO A 76 -4.30 5.72 -1.11
N GLN A 77 -5.00 5.81 0.02
CA GLN A 77 -6.43 5.53 0.10
C GLN A 77 -7.21 6.37 -0.92
N ARG A 78 -8.22 5.79 -1.55
CA ARG A 78 -8.99 6.40 -2.62
C ARG A 78 -9.62 7.75 -2.23
N THR A 79 -10.04 7.92 -1.00
CA THR A 79 -10.62 9.16 -0.45
C THR A 79 -9.65 10.34 -0.38
N GLN A 80 -8.35 10.11 -0.53
CA GLN A 80 -7.31 11.14 -0.51
C GLN A 80 -6.97 11.68 -1.90
N ILE A 81 -7.63 11.20 -2.96
CA ILE A 81 -7.35 11.53 -4.35
C ILE A 81 -8.47 12.41 -4.89
N ASP A 82 -8.09 13.51 -5.55
CA ASP A 82 -9.02 14.34 -6.32
C ASP A 82 -9.30 13.66 -7.68
N TRP A 83 -10.48 13.06 -7.80
CA TRP A 83 -10.89 12.33 -9.00
C TRP A 83 -11.48 13.24 -10.07
N ASP A 84 -11.87 14.47 -9.73
CA ASP A 84 -12.47 15.43 -10.66
C ASP A 84 -11.41 16.22 -11.44
N TYR A 85 -10.14 16.01 -11.11
CA TYR A 85 -9.04 16.64 -11.83
C TYR A 85 -8.99 16.18 -13.29
N PRO A 86 -9.02 17.08 -14.30
CA PRO A 86 -9.14 16.75 -15.71
C PRO A 86 -7.84 16.18 -16.30
N ILE A 87 -7.46 14.98 -15.88
CA ILE A 87 -6.26 14.28 -16.34
C ILE A 87 -6.60 12.94 -16.98
N THR A 88 -5.95 12.63 -18.10
CA THR A 88 -6.14 11.33 -18.76
C THR A 88 -5.43 10.19 -18.01
N VAL A 89 -5.95 8.98 -18.17
CA VAL A 89 -5.34 7.75 -17.66
C VAL A 89 -3.87 7.63 -18.05
N TRP A 90 -3.54 7.92 -19.32
CA TRP A 90 -2.16 7.94 -19.79
C TRP A 90 -1.28 8.88 -18.99
N ASN A 91 -1.75 10.09 -18.75
CA ASN A 91 -0.98 11.11 -18.05
C ASN A 91 -0.80 10.78 -16.56
N VAL A 92 -1.82 10.20 -15.90
CA VAL A 92 -1.70 9.69 -14.52
C VAL A 92 -0.57 8.70 -14.41
N VAL A 93 -0.49 7.72 -15.32
CA VAL A 93 0.56 6.70 -15.28
C VAL A 93 1.91 7.28 -15.71
N MET A 94 1.93 8.22 -16.68
CA MET A 94 3.16 8.90 -17.13
C MET A 94 3.79 9.74 -16.02
N MET A 95 3.03 10.26 -15.05
CA MET A 95 3.59 10.98 -13.89
C MET A 95 4.63 10.15 -13.13
N ALA A 96 4.50 8.81 -13.11
CA ALA A 96 5.48 7.92 -12.51
C ALA A 96 6.87 8.01 -13.17
N ARG A 97 6.93 8.48 -14.40
CA ARG A 97 8.17 8.61 -15.19
C ARG A 97 8.80 10.00 -15.15
N THR A 98 8.17 10.98 -14.46
CA THR A 98 8.62 12.38 -14.42
C THR A 98 10.07 12.51 -13.95
N ARG A 99 10.48 11.72 -12.94
CA ARG A 99 11.88 11.75 -12.44
C ARG A 99 12.91 11.26 -13.45
N HIS A 100 12.53 10.31 -14.32
CA HIS A 100 13.41 9.79 -15.38
C HIS A 100 13.43 10.71 -16.60
N THR A 101 12.36 11.45 -16.83
CA THR A 101 12.20 12.34 -17.97
C THR A 101 12.73 13.74 -17.67
N GLY A 102 12.60 14.19 -16.40
CA GLY A 102 12.77 15.60 -16.02
C GLY A 102 11.52 16.43 -16.30
N TRP A 103 11.38 17.57 -15.60
CA TRP A 103 10.18 18.39 -15.62
C TRP A 103 9.91 19.10 -16.98
N PHE A 104 10.97 19.38 -17.74
CA PHE A 104 10.89 20.18 -18.97
C PHE A 104 11.18 19.37 -20.25
N ARG A 105 11.32 18.06 -20.14
CA ARG A 105 11.63 17.20 -21.30
C ARG A 105 10.41 16.36 -21.68
N LYS A 106 10.28 16.10 -22.98
CA LYS A 106 9.27 15.14 -23.47
C LYS A 106 9.60 13.73 -23.01
N PRO A 107 8.59 12.89 -22.66
CA PRO A 107 8.80 11.51 -22.30
C PRO A 107 9.56 10.73 -23.38
N SER A 108 10.58 10.00 -22.97
CA SER A 108 11.37 9.13 -23.87
C SER A 108 10.50 8.00 -24.44
N ARG A 109 10.95 7.40 -25.55
CA ARG A 109 10.31 6.21 -26.12
C ARG A 109 10.21 5.09 -25.07
N GLN A 110 11.29 4.84 -24.32
CA GLN A 110 11.31 3.86 -23.23
C GLN A 110 10.25 4.16 -22.16
N SER A 111 10.09 5.41 -21.71
CA SER A 111 9.05 5.78 -20.74
C SER A 111 7.64 5.52 -21.27
N LYS A 112 7.41 5.76 -22.56
CA LYS A 112 6.11 5.47 -23.20
C LYS A 112 5.83 3.97 -23.24
N GLU A 113 6.81 3.13 -23.58
CA GLU A 113 6.64 1.67 -23.58
C GLU A 113 6.40 1.11 -22.18
N ILE A 114 7.08 1.62 -21.15
CA ILE A 114 6.85 1.22 -19.75
C ILE A 114 5.41 1.56 -19.33
N VAL A 115 4.91 2.76 -19.66
CA VAL A 115 3.54 3.16 -19.35
C VAL A 115 2.52 2.29 -20.10
N LYS A 116 2.75 2.01 -21.38
CA LYS A 116 1.90 1.14 -22.18
C LYS A 116 1.83 -0.27 -21.60
N SER A 117 2.99 -0.84 -21.25
CA SER A 117 3.08 -2.16 -20.61
C SER A 117 2.36 -2.17 -19.25
N ALA A 118 2.56 -1.16 -18.42
CA ALA A 118 1.90 -1.06 -17.11
C ALA A 118 0.37 -1.00 -17.24
N LEU A 119 -0.15 -0.21 -18.19
CA LEU A 119 -1.60 -0.12 -18.48
C LEU A 119 -2.15 -1.44 -19.03
N ALA A 120 -1.41 -2.13 -19.91
CA ALA A 120 -1.80 -3.43 -20.44
C ALA A 120 -1.91 -4.49 -19.34
N ARG A 121 -0.95 -4.55 -18.41
CA ARG A 121 -0.94 -5.52 -17.27
C ARG A 121 -2.17 -5.41 -16.38
N VAL A 122 -2.75 -4.23 -16.25
CA VAL A 122 -3.96 -4.02 -15.44
C VAL A 122 -5.24 -3.93 -16.28
N GLY A 123 -5.17 -4.20 -17.60
CA GLY A 123 -6.32 -4.15 -18.52
C GLY A 123 -6.92 -2.75 -18.68
N MET A 124 -6.07 -1.71 -18.69
CA MET A 124 -6.50 -0.32 -18.81
C MET A 124 -5.96 0.41 -20.06
N LEU A 125 -5.31 -0.32 -20.97
CA LEU A 125 -4.70 0.29 -22.16
C LEU A 125 -5.72 0.97 -23.08
N ASP A 126 -6.88 0.34 -23.29
CA ASP A 126 -7.94 0.87 -24.17
C ASP A 126 -8.61 2.13 -23.60
N PHE A 127 -8.38 2.42 -22.32
CA PHE A 127 -8.90 3.58 -21.62
C PHE A 127 -7.88 4.73 -21.52
N CYS A 128 -6.72 4.62 -22.16
CA CYS A 128 -5.59 5.53 -21.97
C CYS A 128 -5.90 7.01 -22.28
N SER A 129 -6.84 7.30 -23.19
CA SER A 129 -7.27 8.66 -23.55
C SER A 129 -8.42 9.21 -22.69
N ARG A 130 -9.10 8.37 -21.90
CA ARG A 130 -10.21 8.81 -21.03
C ARG A 130 -9.69 9.60 -19.85
N GLN A 131 -10.52 10.50 -19.31
CA GLN A 131 -10.24 11.17 -18.05
C GLN A 131 -10.42 10.20 -16.88
N ILE A 132 -9.63 10.40 -15.82
CA ILE A 132 -9.64 9.52 -14.65
C ILE A 132 -11.00 9.53 -13.93
N GLY A 133 -11.70 10.68 -13.92
CA GLY A 133 -13.03 10.85 -13.33
C GLY A 133 -14.14 10.10 -14.05
N GLU A 134 -13.96 9.76 -15.34
CA GLU A 134 -14.94 9.00 -16.13
C GLU A 134 -14.93 7.49 -15.82
N LEU A 135 -13.98 7.03 -15.01
CA LEU A 135 -13.77 5.62 -14.73
C LEU A 135 -14.52 5.16 -13.47
N SER A 136 -14.93 3.89 -13.47
CA SER A 136 -15.43 3.25 -12.25
C SER A 136 -14.34 3.19 -11.17
N GLY A 137 -14.73 3.04 -9.88
CA GLY A 137 -13.79 2.95 -8.77
C GLY A 137 -12.73 1.85 -8.93
N GLY A 138 -13.13 0.68 -9.40
CA GLY A 138 -12.18 -0.41 -9.68
C GLY A 138 -11.25 -0.10 -10.86
N GLN A 139 -11.73 0.60 -11.89
CA GLN A 139 -10.89 1.06 -12.99
C GLN A 139 -9.86 2.11 -12.52
N GLN A 140 -10.29 3.08 -11.70
CA GLN A 140 -9.41 4.08 -11.08
C GLN A 140 -8.29 3.41 -10.28
N GLN A 141 -8.66 2.41 -9.46
CA GLN A 141 -7.70 1.66 -8.65
C GLN A 141 -6.66 0.92 -9.51
N ARG A 142 -7.10 0.31 -10.63
CA ARG A 142 -6.18 -0.32 -11.60
C ARG A 142 -5.25 0.68 -12.28
N VAL A 143 -5.72 1.90 -12.57
CA VAL A 143 -4.85 2.97 -13.11
C VAL A 143 -3.77 3.38 -12.11
N PHE A 144 -4.10 3.49 -10.81
CA PHE A 144 -3.11 3.79 -9.78
C PHE A 144 -2.12 2.65 -9.57
N LEU A 145 -2.58 1.39 -9.70
CA LEU A 145 -1.67 0.24 -9.75
C LEU A 145 -0.73 0.32 -10.95
N ALA A 146 -1.24 0.64 -12.16
CA ALA A 146 -0.39 0.84 -13.34
C ALA A 146 0.63 1.95 -13.14
N ARG A 147 0.25 3.06 -12.48
CA ARG A 147 1.19 4.14 -12.11
C ARG A 147 2.30 3.63 -11.21
N ALA A 148 1.97 2.82 -10.18
CA ALA A 148 2.96 2.23 -9.30
C ALA A 148 3.90 1.26 -10.05
N LEU A 149 3.37 0.44 -10.97
CA LEU A 149 4.17 -0.43 -11.84
C LEU A 149 5.11 0.36 -12.75
N ALA A 150 4.62 1.45 -13.36
CA ALA A 150 5.42 2.29 -14.24
C ALA A 150 6.56 3.00 -13.51
N GLN A 151 6.49 3.16 -12.20
CA GLN A 151 7.56 3.69 -11.37
C GLN A 151 8.74 2.71 -11.28
N GLN A 152 8.54 1.41 -11.52
CA GLN A 152 9.55 0.35 -11.41
C GLN A 152 10.19 0.30 -10.02
N ALA A 153 9.38 0.49 -8.98
CA ALA A 153 9.81 0.46 -7.59
C ALA A 153 10.18 -0.97 -7.13
N ASP A 154 10.84 -1.04 -5.98
CA ASP A 154 11.20 -2.30 -5.32
C ASP A 154 10.43 -2.50 -4.00
N LEU A 155 9.83 -1.43 -3.48
CA LEU A 155 9.02 -1.40 -2.27
C LEU A 155 7.69 -0.70 -2.58
N PHE A 156 6.59 -1.39 -2.29
CA PHE A 156 5.24 -0.92 -2.58
C PHE A 156 4.43 -0.81 -1.31
N PHE A 157 3.76 0.33 -1.13
CA PHE A 157 2.76 0.53 -0.08
C PHE A 157 1.40 0.72 -0.73
N PHE A 158 0.42 -0.05 -0.26
CA PHE A 158 -0.97 0.01 -0.68
C PHE A 158 -1.83 0.34 0.55
N ASP A 159 -2.46 1.50 0.56
CA ASP A 159 -3.30 1.94 1.68
C ASP A 159 -4.79 1.71 1.31
N GLU A 160 -5.38 0.68 1.90
CA GLU A 160 -6.77 0.22 1.67
C GLU A 160 -7.12 -0.01 0.18
N PRO A 161 -6.34 -0.78 -0.57
CA PRO A 161 -6.47 -0.86 -2.03
C PRO A 161 -7.72 -1.59 -2.51
N PHE A 162 -8.43 -2.33 -1.65
CA PHE A 162 -9.59 -3.16 -2.02
C PHE A 162 -10.94 -2.55 -1.63
N VAL A 163 -10.94 -1.37 -0.98
CA VAL A 163 -12.19 -0.71 -0.57
C VAL A 163 -12.98 -0.25 -1.80
N GLY A 164 -14.23 -0.74 -1.89
CA GLY A 164 -15.16 -0.32 -2.95
C GLY A 164 -14.84 -0.83 -4.35
N ILE A 165 -14.08 -1.93 -4.47
CA ILE A 165 -13.82 -2.58 -5.76
C ILE A 165 -14.55 -3.94 -5.87
N ASP A 166 -14.79 -4.34 -7.10
CA ASP A 166 -15.39 -5.64 -7.40
C ASP A 166 -14.37 -6.79 -7.35
N ARG A 167 -14.87 -8.03 -7.23
CA ARG A 167 -14.03 -9.25 -7.15
C ARG A 167 -13.12 -9.44 -8.37
N LYS A 168 -13.54 -8.99 -9.55
CA LYS A 168 -12.74 -9.09 -10.78
C LYS A 168 -11.52 -8.18 -10.71
N THR A 169 -11.71 -6.95 -10.26
CA THR A 169 -10.63 -5.99 -10.03
C THR A 169 -9.68 -6.48 -8.94
N GLU A 170 -10.21 -7.02 -7.84
CA GLU A 170 -9.39 -7.62 -6.78
C GLU A 170 -8.51 -8.76 -7.32
N ALA A 171 -9.08 -9.68 -8.13
CA ALA A 171 -8.31 -10.78 -8.73
C ALA A 171 -7.15 -10.27 -9.60
N ILE A 172 -7.40 -9.28 -10.48
CA ILE A 172 -6.36 -8.66 -11.32
C ILE A 172 -5.24 -8.07 -10.44
N MET A 173 -5.60 -7.39 -9.36
CA MET A 173 -4.59 -6.80 -8.45
C MET A 173 -3.74 -7.88 -7.76
N PHE A 174 -4.34 -8.98 -7.31
CA PHE A 174 -3.60 -10.09 -6.71
C PHE A 174 -2.69 -10.81 -7.70
N ASP A 175 -3.09 -10.93 -8.97
CA ASP A 175 -2.22 -11.48 -10.01
C ASP A 175 -0.96 -10.61 -10.17
N VAL A 176 -1.14 -9.28 -10.24
CA VAL A 176 -0.01 -8.34 -10.27
C VAL A 176 0.85 -8.42 -8.99
N PHE A 177 0.23 -8.54 -7.81
CA PHE A 177 0.98 -8.68 -6.55
C PHE A 177 1.80 -9.96 -6.52
N ARG A 178 1.28 -11.06 -7.06
CA ARG A 178 2.00 -12.33 -7.19
C ARG A 178 3.22 -12.19 -8.09
N GLU A 179 3.08 -11.53 -9.24
CA GLU A 179 4.19 -11.24 -10.15
C GLU A 179 5.26 -10.40 -9.44
N LEU A 180 4.87 -9.31 -8.77
CA LEU A 180 5.80 -8.46 -8.03
C LEU A 180 6.56 -9.23 -6.94
N LYS A 181 5.88 -10.13 -6.22
CA LYS A 181 6.53 -11.00 -5.23
C LYS A 181 7.57 -11.92 -5.88
N GLN A 182 7.24 -12.55 -7.02
CA GLN A 182 8.16 -13.40 -7.77
C GLN A 182 9.38 -12.61 -8.25
N ASP A 183 9.21 -11.33 -8.58
CA ASP A 183 10.30 -10.40 -8.92
C ASP A 183 11.09 -9.90 -7.68
N GLY A 184 10.86 -10.50 -6.50
CA GLY A 184 11.56 -10.15 -5.27
C GLY A 184 11.18 -8.78 -4.69
N LYS A 185 10.06 -8.18 -5.11
CA LYS A 185 9.58 -6.90 -4.56
C LYS A 185 8.98 -7.09 -3.17
N ILE A 186 8.98 -6.02 -2.36
CA ILE A 186 8.33 -5.99 -1.05
C ILE A 186 7.01 -5.25 -1.19
N LEU A 187 5.93 -5.86 -0.70
CA LEU A 187 4.59 -5.28 -0.71
C LEU A 187 4.10 -5.12 0.74
N ILE A 188 3.70 -3.91 1.10
CA ILE A 188 3.06 -3.60 2.38
C ILE A 188 1.62 -3.22 2.07
N LEU A 189 0.69 -4.03 2.55
CA LEU A 189 -0.74 -3.89 2.35
C LEU A 189 -1.40 -3.43 3.65
N VAL A 190 -1.90 -2.20 3.68
CA VAL A 190 -2.66 -1.69 4.83
C VAL A 190 -4.15 -1.95 4.59
N THR A 191 -4.80 -2.57 5.56
CA THR A 191 -6.25 -2.82 5.51
C THR A 191 -6.86 -2.85 6.91
N HIS A 192 -8.14 -2.58 7.01
CA HIS A 192 -8.93 -2.81 8.22
C HIS A 192 -9.81 -4.06 8.10
N ASP A 193 -9.90 -4.64 6.89
CA ASP A 193 -10.61 -5.89 6.61
C ASP A 193 -9.81 -7.09 7.13
N LEU A 194 -10.46 -7.96 7.91
CA LEU A 194 -9.90 -9.20 8.46
C LEU A 194 -10.22 -10.43 7.60
N GLY A 195 -10.85 -10.25 6.45
CA GLY A 195 -11.35 -11.31 5.58
C GLY A 195 -10.29 -12.09 4.80
N ALA A 196 -10.73 -12.73 3.71
CA ALA A 196 -9.92 -13.64 2.88
C ALA A 196 -8.63 -13.02 2.30
N THR A 197 -8.57 -11.69 2.17
CA THR A 197 -7.40 -10.94 1.71
C THR A 197 -6.16 -11.21 2.58
N LEU A 198 -6.33 -11.30 3.91
CA LEU A 198 -5.21 -11.52 4.83
C LEU A 198 -4.57 -12.90 4.68
N LYS A 199 -5.35 -13.91 4.31
CA LYS A 199 -4.85 -15.28 4.05
C LYS A 199 -3.88 -15.33 2.86
N LYS A 200 -3.89 -14.30 2.00
CA LYS A 200 -2.97 -14.16 0.84
C LYS A 200 -1.66 -13.46 1.22
N CYS A 201 -1.58 -12.84 2.40
CA CYS A 201 -0.35 -12.24 2.91
C CYS A 201 0.59 -13.30 3.48
N ASP A 202 1.91 -13.11 3.32
CA ASP A 202 2.92 -14.01 3.87
C ASP A 202 3.14 -13.77 5.37
N SER A 203 2.95 -12.52 5.81
CA SER A 203 3.01 -12.12 7.21
C SER A 203 2.01 -11.02 7.50
N LEU A 204 1.63 -10.89 8.76
CA LEU A 204 0.73 -9.87 9.27
C LEU A 204 1.38 -9.10 10.41
N LEU A 205 1.04 -7.83 10.49
CA LEU A 205 1.40 -6.94 11.58
C LEU A 205 0.11 -6.33 12.13
N LEU A 206 -0.28 -6.72 13.35
CA LEU A 206 -1.44 -6.18 14.04
C LEU A 206 -1.04 -4.98 14.87
N LEU A 207 -1.60 -3.83 14.54
CA LEU A 207 -1.24 -2.52 15.06
C LEU A 207 -2.37 -1.89 15.89
N LYS A 208 -2.03 -1.36 17.07
CA LYS A 208 -2.84 -0.43 17.86
C LYS A 208 -1.92 0.50 18.63
N ARG A 209 -1.46 1.57 17.99
CA ARG A 209 -0.37 2.47 18.43
C ARG A 209 0.97 1.76 18.63
N GLN A 210 0.97 0.55 19.15
CA GLN A 210 2.08 -0.38 19.27
C GLN A 210 1.80 -1.63 18.42
N ILE A 211 2.80 -2.45 18.18
CA ILE A 211 2.63 -3.76 17.56
C ILE A 211 2.05 -4.71 18.63
N ILE A 212 0.84 -5.21 18.38
CA ILE A 212 0.20 -6.21 19.23
C ILE A 212 0.76 -7.60 18.91
N ALA A 213 0.88 -7.91 17.61
CA ALA A 213 1.45 -9.17 17.12
C ALA A 213 2.05 -8.97 15.73
N ASN A 214 3.09 -9.77 15.40
CA ASN A 214 3.73 -9.81 14.09
C ASN A 214 4.13 -11.24 13.78
N GLY A 215 3.70 -11.81 12.65
CA GLY A 215 3.98 -13.19 12.28
C GLY A 215 3.07 -13.70 11.17
N SER A 216 2.89 -15.02 11.10
CA SER A 216 1.96 -15.67 10.19
C SER A 216 0.50 -15.36 10.53
N PHE A 217 -0.40 -15.62 9.58
CA PHE A 217 -1.85 -15.47 9.80
C PHE A 217 -2.32 -16.15 11.09
N LYS A 218 -1.88 -17.39 11.34
CA LYS A 218 -2.29 -18.17 12.53
C LYS A 218 -1.76 -17.60 13.83
N GLU A 219 -0.57 -17.02 13.83
CA GLU A 219 0.04 -16.42 15.02
C GLU A 219 -0.57 -15.06 15.36
N VAL A 220 -0.98 -14.30 14.36
CA VAL A 220 -1.50 -12.96 14.54
C VAL A 220 -3.01 -12.93 14.77
N ILE A 221 -3.78 -13.74 14.01
CA ILE A 221 -5.24 -13.79 14.11
C ILE A 221 -5.64 -14.81 15.18
N THR A 222 -5.48 -14.42 16.43
CA THR A 222 -5.93 -15.17 17.61
C THR A 222 -6.96 -14.36 18.39
N ALA A 223 -7.86 -15.02 19.13
CA ALA A 223 -8.87 -14.34 19.92
C ALA A 223 -8.27 -13.31 20.88
N ASP A 224 -7.16 -13.66 21.56
CA ASP A 224 -6.46 -12.76 22.49
C ASP A 224 -5.91 -11.50 21.77
N ASN A 225 -5.20 -11.68 20.66
CA ASN A 225 -4.65 -10.55 19.90
C ASN A 225 -5.74 -9.64 19.37
N LEU A 226 -6.82 -10.22 18.84
CA LEU A 226 -7.95 -9.45 18.33
C LEU A 226 -8.67 -8.71 19.46
N GLN A 227 -8.86 -9.35 20.64
CA GLN A 227 -9.42 -8.68 21.82
C GLN A 227 -8.57 -7.49 22.26
N ARG A 228 -7.24 -7.63 22.30
CA ARG A 228 -6.31 -6.56 22.66
C ARG A 228 -6.35 -5.41 21.63
N ALA A 229 -6.48 -5.73 20.36
CA ALA A 229 -6.52 -4.72 19.30
C ALA A 229 -7.88 -4.01 19.21
N TYR A 230 -8.98 -4.76 19.14
CA TYR A 230 -10.32 -4.26 18.81
C TYR A 230 -11.23 -4.08 20.05
N GLY A 231 -10.89 -4.72 21.21
CA GLY A 231 -11.74 -4.69 22.42
C GLY A 231 -13.07 -5.42 22.16
N ASP A 232 -14.13 -4.92 22.78
CA ASP A 232 -15.48 -5.54 22.70
C ASP A 232 -16.11 -5.45 21.29
N ASN A 233 -15.52 -4.71 20.37
CA ASN A 233 -15.98 -4.61 18.98
C ASN A 233 -15.73 -5.89 18.16
N ILE A 234 -15.09 -6.92 18.70
CA ILE A 234 -14.86 -8.21 18.03
C ILE A 234 -16.17 -8.89 17.63
N LEU A 235 -17.22 -8.76 18.43
CA LEU A 235 -18.53 -9.39 18.17
C LEU A 235 -19.17 -8.98 16.83
N LEU A 236 -18.75 -7.89 16.23
CA LEU A 236 -19.20 -7.46 14.90
C LEU A 236 -18.53 -8.27 13.78
N PHE A 237 -17.31 -8.75 13.98
CA PHE A 237 -16.54 -9.49 12.97
C PHE A 237 -16.95 -10.97 12.89
N GLU A 238 -17.26 -11.62 14.02
CA GLU A 238 -17.76 -13.01 14.03
C GLU A 238 -19.10 -13.15 13.31
N ARG A 239 -19.94 -12.11 13.29
CA ARG A 239 -21.23 -12.10 12.58
C ARG A 239 -21.10 -11.96 11.07
N GLU A 240 -20.07 -11.28 10.57
CA GLU A 240 -19.83 -11.12 9.13
C GLU A 240 -19.19 -12.39 8.50
N GLU A 241 -18.32 -13.11 9.24
CA GLU A 241 -17.76 -14.38 8.74
C GLU A 241 -18.74 -15.56 8.78
N MET A 242 -19.77 -15.53 9.65
CA MET A 242 -20.81 -16.57 9.71
C MET A 242 -21.97 -16.31 8.72
N ALA A 243 -21.99 -15.19 8.02
CA ALA A 243 -23.02 -14.81 7.04
C ALA A 243 -22.58 -14.98 5.57
N CYS A 244 -21.38 -15.49 5.31
CA CYS A 244 -20.84 -15.92 4.03
C CYS A 244 -20.50 -17.40 4.08
#